data_ac574f07cb5f39fbac50db53f41f5bdc
#
_entry.id   ac574f07cb5f39fbac50db53f41f5bdc
#
_cell.length_a   1.000
_cell.length_b   1.000
_cell.length_c   1.000
_cell.angle_alpha   90.00
_cell.angle_beta   90.00
_cell.angle_gamma   90.00
#
_symmetry.space_group_name_H-M   'P 1'
#
loop_
_entity.id
_entity.type
_entity.pdbx_description
1 polymer ?
#
loop_
_entity_poly.entity_id
_entity_poly.type
_entity_poly.pdbx_seq_one_letter_code
_entity_poly.pdbx_strand_id
1 'polypeptide(L)'
;MNHDIENKRLQVFGRFAKDLATLSKCTERHVAAIIVDRDLTQVLSIGINGGPKGLADCLCTLGGKTSCVHAEINALTKDTSTIAGKILICTLSPCPTCAATIINAPYTFSAVYYLEAWKNDTGIKMLKQAGIKCLPLKLDN
;
A
#
# COMPACT_ATOMS: atom_id res chain seq x y z
N MET A 1 -0.65 -22.69 -2.41
CA MET A 1 -0.31 -22.43 -1.01
C MET A 1 -1.56 -22.67 -0.17
N ASN A 2 -1.39 -23.26 1.00
CA ASN A 2 -2.54 -23.54 1.83
C ASN A 2 -3.01 -22.28 2.56
N HIS A 3 -4.29 -22.21 2.86
CA HIS A 3 -4.94 -21.02 3.42
C HIS A 3 -4.31 -20.58 4.76
N ASP A 4 -3.94 -21.53 5.63
CA ASP A 4 -3.35 -21.21 6.94
C ASP A 4 -1.97 -20.57 6.78
N ILE A 5 -1.16 -21.06 5.86
CA ILE A 5 0.16 -20.51 5.58
C ILE A 5 0.03 -19.10 5.00
N GLU A 6 -0.89 -18.93 4.05
CA GLU A 6 -1.17 -17.64 3.46
C GLU A 6 -1.57 -16.61 4.51
N ASN A 7 -2.52 -16.98 5.38
CA ASN A 7 -2.99 -16.11 6.44
C ASN A 7 -1.87 -15.73 7.40
N LYS A 8 -1.03 -16.67 7.81
CA LYS A 8 0.12 -16.38 8.69
C LYS A 8 1.07 -15.37 8.06
N ARG A 9 1.36 -15.53 6.77
CA ARG A 9 2.25 -14.61 6.05
C ARG A 9 1.62 -13.23 5.90
N LEU A 10 0.33 -13.15 5.58
CA LEU A 10 -0.38 -11.88 5.54
C LEU A 10 -0.36 -11.18 6.90
N GLN A 11 -0.51 -11.92 8.00
CA GLN A 11 -0.42 -11.35 9.34
C GLN A 11 0.97 -10.73 9.60
N VAL A 12 2.03 -11.44 9.23
CA VAL A 12 3.41 -10.95 9.41
C VAL A 12 3.62 -9.67 8.59
N PHE A 13 3.27 -9.68 7.31
CA PHE A 13 3.48 -8.50 6.46
C PHE A 13 2.54 -7.35 6.84
N GLY A 14 1.34 -7.66 7.30
CA GLY A 14 0.43 -6.64 7.83
C GLY A 14 1.00 -5.93 9.05
N ARG A 15 1.56 -6.68 10.00
CA ARG A 15 2.24 -6.09 11.16
C ARG A 15 3.47 -5.27 10.74
N PHE A 16 4.22 -5.76 9.77
CA PHE A 16 5.35 -5.00 9.23
C PHE A 16 4.90 -3.66 8.63
N ALA A 17 3.84 -3.66 7.83
CA ALA A 17 3.29 -2.43 7.28
C ALA A 17 2.84 -1.47 8.39
N LYS A 18 2.19 -1.99 9.42
CA LYS A 18 1.74 -1.19 10.57
C LYS A 18 2.94 -0.54 11.29
N ASP A 19 4.00 -1.30 11.52
CA ASP A 19 5.21 -0.78 12.14
C ASP A 19 5.89 0.26 11.25
N LEU A 20 5.98 0.02 9.95
CA LEU A 20 6.56 0.97 9.00
C LEU A 20 5.83 2.32 9.03
N ALA A 21 4.52 2.32 9.18
CA ALA A 21 3.73 3.56 9.22
C ALA A 21 4.17 4.48 10.35
N THR A 22 4.73 3.95 11.43
CA THR A 22 5.22 4.77 12.55
C THR A 22 6.43 5.63 12.16
N LEU A 23 7.08 5.34 11.04
CA LEU A 23 8.21 6.12 10.54
C LEU A 23 7.78 7.35 9.73
N SER A 24 6.50 7.45 9.39
CA SER A 24 5.98 8.61 8.66
C SER A 24 6.09 9.88 9.50
N LYS A 25 6.59 10.95 8.88
CA LYS A 25 6.67 12.27 9.48
C LYS A 25 5.56 13.20 9.01
N CYS A 26 4.58 12.68 8.29
CA CYS A 26 3.43 13.47 7.87
C CYS A 26 2.62 13.90 9.10
N THR A 27 2.21 15.17 9.12
CA THR A 27 1.45 15.75 10.24
C THR A 27 -0.03 15.33 10.20
N GLU A 28 -0.53 14.86 9.05
CA GLU A 28 -1.93 14.53 8.88
C GLU A 28 -2.21 13.03 9.06
N ARG A 29 -1.38 12.17 8.48
CA ARG A 29 -1.57 10.72 8.52
C ARG A 29 -0.25 9.97 8.46
N HIS A 30 -0.22 8.81 9.09
CA HIS A 30 0.91 7.89 9.02
C HIS A 30 0.48 6.64 8.27
N VAL A 31 0.93 6.52 7.03
CA VAL A 31 0.54 5.43 6.13
C VAL A 31 1.79 4.73 5.59
N ALA A 32 1.71 3.42 5.49
CA ALA A 32 2.74 2.61 4.85
C ALA A 32 2.11 1.63 3.88
N ALA A 33 2.88 1.24 2.88
CA ALA A 33 2.52 0.22 1.91
C ALA A 33 3.73 -0.65 1.62
N ILE A 34 3.52 -1.95 1.50
CA ILE A 34 4.56 -2.88 1.08
C ILE A 34 4.09 -3.64 -0.15
N ILE A 35 5.01 -3.91 -1.06
CA ILE A 35 4.78 -4.74 -2.23
C ILE A 35 5.51 -6.05 -1.99
N VAL A 36 4.81 -7.16 -2.11
CA VAL A 36 5.35 -8.49 -1.92
C VAL A 36 5.06 -9.36 -3.15
N ASP A 37 5.78 -10.45 -3.29
CA ASP A 37 5.53 -11.41 -4.36
C ASP A 37 4.22 -12.17 -4.12
N ARG A 38 3.76 -12.88 -5.14
CA ARG A 38 2.50 -13.64 -5.10
C ARG A 38 2.47 -14.65 -3.96
N ASP A 39 3.60 -15.28 -3.66
CA ASP A 39 3.67 -16.35 -2.68
C ASP A 39 3.94 -15.83 -1.26
N LEU A 40 4.00 -14.50 -1.09
CA LEU A 40 4.23 -13.86 0.22
C LEU A 40 5.54 -14.35 0.85
N THR A 41 6.60 -14.40 0.06
CA THR A 41 7.93 -14.83 0.50
C THR A 41 8.97 -13.73 0.52
N GLN A 42 8.75 -12.65 -0.25
CA GLN A 42 9.72 -11.57 -0.40
C GLN A 42 9.04 -10.22 -0.37
N VAL A 43 9.66 -9.27 0.33
CA VAL A 43 9.30 -7.86 0.21
C VAL A 43 10.06 -7.30 -1.00
N LEU A 44 9.33 -6.78 -1.97
CA LEU A 44 9.88 -6.22 -3.20
C LEU A 44 10.11 -4.72 -3.09
N SER A 45 9.24 -4.02 -2.34
CA SER A 45 9.34 -2.59 -2.14
C SER A 45 8.54 -2.18 -0.92
N ILE A 46 8.93 -1.05 -0.33
CA ILE A 46 8.19 -0.42 0.76
C ILE A 46 7.99 1.06 0.44
N GLY A 47 6.90 1.62 0.94
CA GLY A 47 6.62 3.04 0.82
C GLY A 47 6.01 3.57 2.10
N ILE A 48 6.39 4.79 2.45
CA ILE A 48 5.85 5.52 3.60
C ILE A 48 5.44 6.88 3.04
N ASN A 49 4.30 7.40 3.46
CA ASN A 49 3.86 8.70 2.98
C ASN A 49 4.70 9.83 3.55
N GLY A 50 4.92 10.88 2.78
CA GLY A 50 5.71 12.03 3.20
C GLY A 50 6.08 12.94 2.07
N GLY A 51 6.88 13.96 2.36
CA GLY A 51 7.38 14.88 1.36
C GLY A 51 8.31 14.20 0.37
N PRO A 52 8.36 14.68 -0.88
CA PRO A 52 9.28 14.13 -1.87
C PRO A 52 10.74 14.44 -1.51
N LYS A 53 11.65 13.69 -2.11
CA LYS A 53 13.09 13.83 -1.85
C LYS A 53 13.55 15.27 -2.03
N GLY A 54 14.33 15.76 -1.08
CA GLY A 54 14.93 17.10 -1.14
C GLY A 54 14.01 18.22 -0.66
N LEU A 55 12.77 17.92 -0.35
CA LEU A 55 11.82 18.89 0.23
C LEU A 55 11.55 18.55 1.69
N ALA A 56 10.69 19.32 2.33
CA ALA A 56 10.33 19.07 3.73
C ALA A 56 9.71 17.67 3.92
N ASP A 57 9.83 17.11 5.11
CA ASP A 57 9.28 15.79 5.45
C ASP A 57 7.77 15.69 5.22
N CYS A 58 7.07 16.81 5.32
CA CYS A 58 5.63 16.91 5.07
C CYS A 58 5.30 18.22 4.40
N LEU A 59 4.50 18.18 3.34
CA LEU A 59 4.06 19.35 2.60
C LEU A 59 2.57 19.68 2.78
N CYS A 60 1.90 19.04 3.74
CA CYS A 60 0.46 19.20 3.94
C CYS A 60 0.07 20.65 4.28
N THR A 61 0.98 21.39 4.93
CA THR A 61 0.75 22.81 5.26
C THR A 61 0.99 23.76 4.08
N LEU A 62 1.73 23.32 3.05
CA LEU A 62 2.02 24.14 1.87
C LEU A 62 0.94 24.00 0.79
N GLY A 63 0.61 22.78 0.41
CA GLY A 63 -0.28 22.50 -0.71
C GLY A 63 -1.49 21.66 -0.36
N GLY A 64 -1.76 21.49 0.93
CA GLY A 64 -2.86 20.65 1.40
C GLY A 64 -2.49 19.17 1.45
N LYS A 65 -3.48 18.33 1.72
CA LYS A 65 -3.29 16.88 1.97
C LYS A 65 -2.75 16.09 0.78
N THR A 66 -2.80 16.67 -0.42
CA THR A 66 -2.32 16.01 -1.65
C THR A 66 -0.89 16.33 -2.00
N SER A 67 -0.21 17.15 -1.19
CA SER A 67 1.16 17.60 -1.48
C SER A 67 2.23 16.58 -1.07
N CYS A 68 1.93 15.68 -0.16
CA CYS A 68 2.82 14.58 0.19
C CYS A 68 2.62 13.42 -0.79
N VAL A 69 3.70 12.68 -1.03
CA VAL A 69 3.63 11.46 -1.83
C VAL A 69 2.96 10.38 -1.00
N HIS A 70 1.94 9.73 -1.55
CA HIS A 70 1.26 8.65 -0.85
C HIS A 70 2.15 7.42 -0.72
N ALA A 71 1.94 6.62 0.32
CA ALA A 71 2.74 5.44 0.61
C ALA A 71 2.74 4.45 -0.57
N GLU A 72 1.59 4.21 -1.18
CA GLU A 72 1.45 3.30 -2.32
C GLU A 72 2.28 3.80 -3.51
N ILE A 73 2.23 5.10 -3.80
CA ILE A 73 3.01 5.71 -4.89
C ILE A 73 4.51 5.57 -4.61
N ASN A 74 4.93 5.82 -3.36
CA ASN A 74 6.33 5.65 -2.98
C ASN A 74 6.79 4.20 -3.17
N ALA A 75 5.98 3.23 -2.80
CA ALA A 75 6.31 1.82 -2.99
C ALA A 75 6.41 1.49 -4.48
N LEU A 76 5.45 1.96 -5.29
CA LEU A 76 5.44 1.70 -6.74
C LEU A 76 6.65 2.31 -7.45
N THR A 77 7.03 3.53 -7.09
CA THR A 77 8.16 4.21 -7.74
C THR A 77 9.51 3.58 -7.41
N LYS A 78 9.62 2.87 -6.30
CA LYS A 78 10.85 2.20 -5.87
C LYS A 78 10.90 0.72 -6.27
N ASP A 79 9.79 0.16 -6.71
CA ASP A 79 9.72 -1.24 -7.11
C ASP A 79 10.39 -1.43 -8.47
N THR A 80 11.49 -2.16 -8.49
CA THR A 80 12.22 -2.50 -9.71
C THR A 80 11.95 -3.91 -10.20
N SER A 81 11.09 -4.64 -9.50
CA SER A 81 10.75 -6.03 -9.82
C SER A 81 9.88 -6.10 -11.08
N THR A 82 10.15 -7.11 -11.92
CA THR A 82 9.39 -7.35 -13.17
C THR A 82 8.44 -8.53 -13.07
N ILE A 83 8.22 -9.06 -11.87
CA ILE A 83 7.31 -10.20 -11.70
C ILE A 83 5.85 -9.74 -11.74
N ALA A 84 4.98 -10.64 -12.20
CA ALA A 84 3.53 -10.42 -12.24
C ALA A 84 2.84 -10.99 -11.00
N GLY A 85 1.62 -10.55 -10.75
CA GLY A 85 0.79 -11.10 -9.68
C GLY A 85 1.18 -10.63 -8.29
N LYS A 86 1.82 -9.47 -8.18
CA LYS A 86 2.23 -8.90 -6.90
C LYS A 86 1.05 -8.66 -5.97
N ILE A 87 1.36 -8.55 -4.69
CA ILE A 87 0.38 -8.21 -3.66
C ILE A 87 0.83 -6.90 -3.01
N LEU A 88 -0.09 -5.97 -2.87
CA LEU A 88 0.12 -4.74 -2.10
C LEU A 88 -0.57 -4.89 -0.75
N ILE A 89 0.15 -4.57 0.32
CA ILE A 89 -0.42 -4.53 1.67
C ILE A 89 -0.21 -3.12 2.20
N CYS A 90 -1.30 -2.42 2.51
CA CYS A 90 -1.26 -1.04 2.97
C CYS A 90 -2.03 -0.87 4.28
N THR A 91 -1.62 0.11 5.06
CA THR A 91 -2.25 0.37 6.36
C THR A 91 -3.59 1.08 6.22
N LEU A 92 -3.77 1.84 5.14
CA LEU A 92 -5.02 2.53 4.82
C LEU A 92 -5.42 2.14 3.39
N SER A 93 -6.71 1.92 3.15
CA SER A 93 -7.20 1.55 1.82
C SER A 93 -6.82 2.62 0.78
N PRO A 94 -6.48 2.23 -0.46
CA PRO A 94 -6.02 3.17 -1.48
C PRO A 94 -7.08 4.19 -1.88
N CYS A 95 -6.67 5.44 -2.03
CA CYS A 95 -7.50 6.47 -2.63
C CYS A 95 -7.67 6.21 -4.15
N PRO A 96 -8.59 6.91 -4.83
CA PRO A 96 -8.79 6.71 -6.27
C PRO A 96 -7.51 6.90 -7.11
N THR A 97 -6.70 7.90 -6.79
CA THR A 97 -5.44 8.15 -7.51
C THR A 97 -4.46 6.98 -7.34
N CYS A 98 -4.31 6.48 -6.13
CA CYS A 98 -3.45 5.32 -5.87
C CYS A 98 -3.99 4.06 -6.53
N ALA A 99 -5.31 3.84 -6.48
CA ALA A 99 -5.93 2.71 -7.14
C ALA A 99 -5.69 2.74 -8.65
N ALA A 100 -5.88 3.89 -9.28
CA ALA A 100 -5.62 4.05 -10.71
C ALA A 100 -4.15 3.73 -11.06
N THR A 101 -3.22 4.18 -10.23
CA THR A 101 -1.79 3.93 -10.44
C THR A 101 -1.45 2.45 -10.29
N ILE A 102 -2.04 1.77 -9.29
CA ILE A 102 -1.85 0.34 -9.08
C ILE A 102 -2.37 -0.45 -10.30
N ILE A 103 -3.56 -0.09 -10.79
CA ILE A 103 -4.17 -0.74 -11.95
C ILE A 103 -3.30 -0.58 -13.21
N ASN A 104 -2.73 0.61 -13.40
CA ASN A 104 -1.90 0.92 -14.57
C ASN A 104 -0.43 0.53 -14.42
N ALA A 105 -0.02 -0.06 -13.30
CA ALA A 105 1.37 -0.47 -13.10
C ALA A 105 1.80 -1.45 -14.21
N PRO A 106 3.07 -1.37 -14.68
CA PRO A 106 3.52 -2.19 -15.81
C PRO A 106 3.50 -3.70 -15.55
N TYR A 107 3.57 -4.11 -14.28
CA TYR A 107 3.47 -5.51 -13.88
C TYR A 107 2.29 -5.66 -12.94
N THR A 108 1.45 -6.65 -13.19
CA THR A 108 0.14 -6.79 -12.57
C THR A 108 0.18 -7.02 -11.06
N PHE A 109 -0.85 -6.54 -10.39
CA PHE A 109 -1.17 -6.89 -9.01
C PHE A 109 -2.32 -7.89 -8.99
N SER A 110 -2.21 -8.93 -8.16
CA SER A 110 -3.28 -9.92 -7.98
C SER A 110 -4.21 -9.54 -6.84
N ALA A 111 -3.69 -8.84 -5.85
CA ALA A 111 -4.46 -8.48 -4.66
C ALA A 111 -3.93 -7.23 -3.98
N VAL A 112 -4.83 -6.53 -3.30
CA VAL A 112 -4.53 -5.43 -2.38
C VAL A 112 -5.21 -5.75 -1.06
N TYR A 113 -4.45 -5.73 0.02
CA TYR A 113 -4.98 -5.87 1.38
C TYR A 113 -4.76 -4.56 2.14
N TYR A 114 -5.72 -4.17 2.96
CA TYR A 114 -5.62 -2.96 3.77
C TYR A 114 -6.02 -3.25 5.21
N LEU A 115 -5.36 -2.57 6.16
CA LEU A 115 -5.66 -2.75 7.59
C LEU A 115 -6.85 -1.92 8.02
N GLU A 116 -6.99 -0.71 7.47
CA GLU A 116 -8.04 0.24 7.83
C GLU A 116 -8.67 0.80 6.56
N ALA A 117 -10.00 0.84 6.53
CA ALA A 117 -10.72 1.41 5.40
C ALA A 117 -10.79 2.94 5.52
N TRP A 118 -10.41 3.63 4.44
CA TRP A 118 -10.66 5.06 4.31
C TRP A 118 -12.15 5.26 4.01
N LYS A 119 -12.72 6.36 4.49
CA LYS A 119 -14.15 6.63 4.35
C LYS A 119 -14.64 6.72 2.89
N ASN A 120 -13.78 7.13 1.94
CA ASN A 120 -14.10 7.09 0.51
C ASN A 120 -13.63 5.75 -0.06
N ASP A 121 -14.58 4.88 -0.41
CA ASP A 121 -14.31 3.53 -0.88
C ASP A 121 -14.18 3.42 -2.41
N THR A 122 -14.13 4.55 -3.13
CA THR A 122 -14.03 4.56 -4.59
C THR A 122 -12.79 3.81 -5.09
N GLY A 123 -11.65 3.97 -4.42
CA GLY A 123 -10.42 3.24 -4.77
C GLY A 123 -10.60 1.73 -4.67
N ILE A 124 -11.25 1.25 -3.61
CA ILE A 124 -11.55 -0.17 -3.44
C ILE A 124 -12.43 -0.69 -4.59
N LYS A 125 -13.48 0.06 -4.93
CA LYS A 125 -14.39 -0.28 -6.02
C LYS A 125 -13.67 -0.35 -7.37
N MET A 126 -12.77 0.60 -7.63
CA MET A 126 -11.97 0.63 -8.85
C MET A 126 -11.10 -0.63 -8.97
N LEU A 127 -10.41 -1.01 -7.90
CA LEU A 127 -9.56 -2.19 -7.89
C LEU A 127 -10.37 -3.46 -8.17
N LYS A 128 -11.52 -3.61 -7.52
CA LYS A 128 -12.41 -4.75 -7.74
C LYS A 128 -12.92 -4.80 -9.18
N GLN A 129 -13.31 -3.67 -9.74
CA GLN A 129 -13.78 -3.58 -11.12
C GLN A 129 -12.68 -3.96 -12.11
N ALA A 130 -11.42 -3.66 -11.79
CA ALA A 130 -10.27 -4.02 -12.61
C ALA A 130 -9.86 -5.51 -12.46
N GLY A 131 -10.55 -6.27 -11.62
CA GLY A 131 -10.25 -7.68 -11.40
C GLY A 131 -9.17 -7.91 -10.35
N ILE A 132 -8.80 -6.88 -9.58
CA ILE A 132 -7.82 -7.02 -8.49
C ILE A 132 -8.59 -7.28 -7.19
N LYS A 133 -8.26 -8.37 -6.52
CA LYS A 133 -8.83 -8.70 -5.21
C LYS A 133 -8.46 -7.59 -4.23
N CYS A 134 -9.45 -7.03 -3.54
CA CYS A 134 -9.20 -5.95 -2.59
C CYS A 134 -9.99 -6.22 -1.30
N LEU A 135 -9.28 -6.58 -0.23
CA LEU A 135 -9.88 -7.08 1.01
C LEU A 135 -9.26 -6.44 2.25
N PRO A 136 -10.07 -6.26 3.31
CA PRO A 136 -9.52 -5.89 4.59
C PRO A 136 -8.67 -7.03 5.17
N LEU A 137 -7.60 -6.68 5.83
CA LEU A 137 -6.75 -7.61 6.57
C LEU A 137 -6.84 -7.26 8.05
N LYS A 138 -7.53 -8.09 8.81
CA LYS A 138 -7.65 -7.90 10.24
C LYS A 138 -6.49 -8.60 10.94
N LEU A 139 -5.67 -7.83 11.64
CA LEU A 139 -4.55 -8.38 12.38
C LEU A 139 -5.02 -9.09 13.65
N ASP A 140 -4.43 -10.25 13.92
CA ASP A 140 -4.62 -10.96 15.18
C ASP A 140 -3.88 -10.22 16.30
N ASN A 141 -4.34 -10.37 17.50
CA ASN A 141 -3.71 -9.76 18.66
C ASN A 141 -2.39 -10.43 19.03
#